data_c5454b591e18ca8cbf2745c9b5c4a5e8
#
_entry.id   c5454b591e18ca8cbf2745c9b5c4a5e8
#
_cell.length_a   1.000
_cell.length_b   1.000
_cell.length_c   1.000
_cell.angle_alpha   90.00
_cell.angle_beta   90.00
_cell.angle_gamma   90.00
#
_symmetry.space_group_name_H-M   'P 1'
#
loop_
_entity.id
_entity.type
_entity.pdbx_description
1 polymer ?
#
loop_
_entity_poly.entity_id
_entity_poly.type
_entity_poly.pdbx_seq_one_letter_code
_entity_poly.pdbx_strand_id
1 'polypeptide(L)'
;GEFAGAPYEPVAARLEDAYVELLGGARKGESLLARGWPAAGAGAAAADAADGPVQVQARSLTRRFGDFVAADRVGFEVRAGEIYGLLGPNGAGKSTTFRMLCGLLKPSAGTASVAGVNLLNAASRARARLGYMAQKFSLYGDLSVAQNLEYFADIYGLTRAAKRERVAAMIELFELGPHLRSNAALLPLGFKQRLALACATLHAPAVLFLDEPTSGVDPLMRREFWHHIGALTARGVAVVVTTHFMEEAEYCDRIGLIWRGRKIAEGTPDELKAGVRTAARPEPTLEDAFIALIEGEAA
;
A
#
# COMPACT_ATOMS: atom_id res chain seq x y z
N GLY A 1 -0.17 -17.31 18.78
CA GLY A 1 1.25 -17.21 18.96
C GLY A 1 1.66 -15.80 19.29
N GLU A 2 2.34 -15.70 20.25
CA GLU A 2 2.94 -14.79 21.17
C GLU A 2 3.58 -13.57 20.48
N PHE A 3 2.95 -12.44 20.63
CA PHE A 3 3.65 -11.16 20.66
C PHE A 3 4.25 -11.04 22.08
N ALA A 4 5.29 -11.81 22.36
CA ALA A 4 5.98 -11.76 23.63
C ALA A 4 6.74 -10.43 23.72
N GLY A 5 6.17 -9.46 24.43
CA GLY A 5 6.88 -8.27 24.90
C GLY A 5 6.34 -6.91 24.47
N ALA A 6 5.38 -6.79 23.56
CA ALA A 6 4.74 -5.51 23.27
C ALA A 6 3.47 -5.36 24.15
N PRO A 7 3.29 -4.23 24.85
CA PRO A 7 2.03 -3.96 25.52
C PRO A 7 0.94 -3.78 24.45
N TYR A 8 -0.09 -4.63 24.49
CA TYR A 8 -1.30 -4.46 23.66
C TYR A 8 -2.49 -4.22 24.57
N GLU A 9 -3.35 -3.31 24.19
CA GLU A 9 -4.64 -3.12 24.83
C GLU A 9 -5.71 -3.88 24.04
N PRO A 10 -6.55 -4.70 24.71
CA PRO A 10 -7.66 -5.36 24.04
C PRO A 10 -8.70 -4.31 23.60
N VAL A 11 -8.97 -4.24 22.31
CA VAL A 11 -10.05 -3.43 21.73
C VAL A 11 -11.33 -4.25 21.60
N ALA A 12 -12.49 -3.58 21.63
CA ALA A 12 -13.78 -4.23 21.41
C ALA A 12 -13.82 -4.94 20.05
N ALA A 13 -14.25 -6.21 20.04
CA ALA A 13 -14.38 -6.98 18.81
C ALA A 13 -15.40 -6.33 17.86
N ARG A 14 -15.02 -6.17 16.60
CA ARG A 14 -15.89 -5.65 15.53
C ARG A 14 -16.68 -6.79 14.90
N LEU A 15 -17.75 -6.48 14.19
CA LEU A 15 -18.52 -7.48 13.43
C LEU A 15 -17.65 -8.27 12.46
N GLU A 16 -16.67 -7.60 11.85
CA GLU A 16 -15.69 -8.19 10.95
C GLU A 16 -14.80 -9.22 11.65
N ASP A 17 -14.39 -8.97 12.90
CA ASP A 17 -13.62 -9.91 13.72
C ASP A 17 -14.42 -11.17 14.03
N ALA A 18 -15.70 -11.01 14.40
CA ALA A 18 -16.62 -12.11 14.63
C ALA A 18 -16.84 -12.94 13.33
N TYR A 19 -16.96 -12.29 12.18
CA TYR A 19 -17.08 -12.97 10.87
C TYR A 19 -15.82 -13.79 10.55
N VAL A 20 -14.63 -13.21 10.73
CA VAL A 20 -13.36 -13.91 10.52
C VAL A 20 -13.20 -15.10 11.46
N GLU A 21 -13.63 -14.97 12.73
CA GLU A 21 -13.55 -16.04 13.73
C GLU A 21 -14.53 -17.19 13.40
N LEU A 22 -15.73 -16.90 12.93
CA LEU A 22 -16.70 -17.88 12.46
C LEU A 22 -16.23 -18.69 11.26
N LEU A 23 -15.38 -18.11 10.40
CA LEU A 23 -14.75 -18.78 9.25
C LEU A 23 -13.47 -19.54 9.61
N GLY A 24 -13.14 -19.71 10.90
CA GLY A 24 -11.96 -20.44 11.37
C GLY A 24 -10.75 -19.59 11.69
N GLY A 25 -10.92 -18.27 11.73
CA GLY A 25 -9.87 -17.30 12.07
C GLY A 25 -8.90 -17.00 10.92
N ALA A 26 -8.14 -15.92 11.05
CA ALA A 26 -7.00 -15.66 10.15
C ALA A 26 -5.93 -16.74 10.35
N ARG A 27 -5.27 -17.14 9.27
CA ARG A 27 -4.17 -18.14 9.35
C ARG A 27 -3.11 -17.65 10.32
N LYS A 28 -2.84 -18.44 11.35
CA LYS A 28 -1.76 -18.19 12.30
C LYS A 28 -0.45 -18.70 11.70
N GLY A 29 0.53 -17.83 11.47
CA GLY A 29 1.86 -18.23 11.02
C GLY A 29 2.63 -17.06 10.41
N GLU A 30 3.96 -17.21 10.32
CA GLU A 30 4.80 -16.29 9.56
C GLU A 30 4.38 -16.31 8.09
N SER A 31 4.17 -15.12 7.51
CA SER A 31 3.93 -15.01 6.07
C SER A 31 5.07 -15.67 5.30
N LEU A 32 4.73 -16.53 4.34
CA LEU A 32 5.71 -17.14 3.44
C LEU A 32 6.54 -16.09 2.68
N LEU A 33 6.02 -14.86 2.50
CA LEU A 33 6.75 -13.70 2.01
C LEU A 33 8.00 -13.39 2.85
N ALA A 34 7.89 -13.55 4.16
CA ALA A 34 9.02 -13.32 5.04
C ALA A 34 10.18 -14.28 4.74
N ARG A 35 9.91 -15.51 4.29
CA ARG A 35 10.94 -16.51 3.99
C ARG A 35 11.51 -16.40 2.58
N GLY A 36 10.70 -16.02 1.59
CA GLY A 36 11.09 -16.01 0.17
C GLY A 36 11.53 -14.63 -0.38
N TRP A 37 11.48 -13.57 0.44
CA TRP A 37 11.92 -12.25 -0.01
C TRP A 37 13.44 -12.14 0.06
N PRO A 38 14.12 -11.67 -1.01
CA PRO A 38 15.55 -11.42 -0.93
C PRO A 38 15.84 -10.47 0.23
N ALA A 39 16.85 -10.77 1.04
CA ALA A 39 17.33 -9.82 2.03
C ALA A 39 17.56 -8.48 1.34
N ALA A 40 16.98 -7.41 1.85
CA ALA A 40 17.29 -6.07 1.37
C ALA A 40 18.81 -5.91 1.41
N GLY A 41 19.39 -5.44 0.30
CA GLY A 41 20.84 -5.29 0.19
C GLY A 41 21.39 -4.60 1.43
N ALA A 42 22.50 -5.09 1.94
CA ALA A 42 23.10 -4.78 3.25
C ALA A 42 22.91 -3.31 3.68
N GLY A 43 21.95 -3.05 4.55
CA GLY A 43 21.60 -1.73 5.07
C GLY A 43 20.20 -1.60 5.65
N ALA A 44 19.29 -2.56 5.41
CA ALA A 44 17.90 -2.48 5.87
C ALA A 44 17.50 -3.72 6.70
N ALA A 45 18.32 -4.13 7.67
CA ALA A 45 17.88 -5.02 8.71
C ALA A 45 17.13 -4.19 9.75
N ALA A 46 15.82 -4.49 9.93
CA ALA A 46 15.00 -4.14 11.11
C ALA A 46 15.43 -2.88 11.89
N ALA A 47 15.72 -1.77 11.21
CA ALA A 47 15.74 -0.47 11.84
C ALA A 47 14.28 -0.12 12.12
N ASP A 48 14.00 0.44 13.29
CA ASP A 48 12.71 1.09 13.55
C ASP A 48 12.32 1.91 12.31
N ALA A 49 11.09 1.80 11.83
CA ALA A 49 10.65 2.49 10.61
C ALA A 49 10.94 4.00 10.69
N ALA A 50 11.04 4.54 11.90
CA ALA A 50 11.43 5.93 12.19
C ALA A 50 12.85 6.30 11.73
N ASP A 51 13.79 5.36 11.71
CA ASP A 51 15.21 5.61 11.39
C ASP A 51 15.63 5.14 9.99
N GLY A 52 14.71 4.52 9.25
CA GLY A 52 14.95 4.02 7.90
C GLY A 52 15.24 5.14 6.87
N PRO A 53 15.98 4.84 5.78
CA PRO A 53 16.22 5.82 4.72
C PRO A 53 14.92 6.21 4.03
N VAL A 54 14.79 7.49 3.66
CA VAL A 54 13.63 8.00 2.91
C VAL A 54 13.60 7.35 1.53
N GLN A 55 12.53 6.61 1.26
CA GLN A 55 12.29 5.91 -0.01
C GLN A 55 11.35 6.67 -0.94
N VAL A 56 10.38 7.39 -0.38
CA VAL A 56 9.47 8.26 -1.15
C VAL A 56 9.51 9.65 -0.57
N GLN A 57 9.68 10.64 -1.42
CA GLN A 57 9.63 12.05 -1.02
C GLN A 57 8.77 12.82 -2.01
N ALA A 58 7.73 13.47 -1.50
CA ALA A 58 6.89 14.44 -2.21
C ALA A 58 7.15 15.83 -1.65
N ARG A 59 7.50 16.80 -2.50
CA ARG A 59 7.72 18.19 -2.08
C ARG A 59 6.81 19.12 -2.88
N SER A 60 5.79 19.64 -2.23
CA SER A 60 4.82 20.60 -2.78
C SER A 60 4.23 20.17 -4.13
N LEU A 61 3.90 18.86 -4.26
CA LEU A 61 3.38 18.30 -5.50
C LEU A 61 2.05 18.95 -5.85
N THR A 62 1.99 19.57 -7.03
CA THR A 62 0.80 20.22 -7.55
C THR A 62 0.46 19.66 -8.93
N ARG A 63 -0.82 19.37 -9.16
CA ARG A 63 -1.34 19.02 -10.48
C ARG A 63 -2.57 19.83 -10.82
N ARG A 64 -2.51 20.50 -11.97
CA ARG A 64 -3.60 21.26 -12.58
C ARG A 64 -4.06 20.58 -13.87
N PHE A 65 -5.35 20.62 -14.12
CA PHE A 65 -5.99 20.27 -15.38
C PHE A 65 -6.84 21.47 -15.82
N GLY A 66 -6.28 22.31 -16.68
CA GLY A 66 -6.85 23.64 -16.92
C GLY A 66 -6.91 24.44 -15.61
N ASP A 67 -8.10 24.96 -15.28
CA ASP A 67 -8.33 25.71 -14.04
C ASP A 67 -8.53 24.82 -12.81
N PHE A 68 -8.80 23.54 -13.01
CA PHE A 68 -9.02 22.59 -11.90
C PHE A 68 -7.71 22.15 -11.27
N VAL A 69 -7.59 22.32 -9.95
CA VAL A 69 -6.44 21.88 -9.15
C VAL A 69 -6.77 20.56 -8.48
N ALA A 70 -6.26 19.45 -9.04
CA ALA A 70 -6.51 18.10 -8.52
C ALA A 70 -5.61 17.72 -7.34
N ALA A 71 -4.41 18.29 -7.24
CA ALA A 71 -3.52 18.22 -6.10
C ALA A 71 -2.84 19.58 -5.92
N ASP A 72 -2.80 20.11 -4.69
CA ASP A 72 -2.25 21.41 -4.36
C ASP A 72 -1.22 21.29 -3.24
N ARG A 73 0.06 21.43 -3.60
CA ARG A 73 1.21 21.47 -2.71
C ARG A 73 1.30 20.28 -1.73
N VAL A 74 0.90 19.09 -2.16
CA VAL A 74 0.98 17.89 -1.33
C VAL A 74 2.44 17.54 -1.07
N GLY A 75 2.81 17.36 0.21
CA GLY A 75 4.16 17.04 0.64
C GLY A 75 4.16 16.03 1.77
N PHE A 76 5.00 14.98 1.65
CA PHE A 76 5.25 13.97 2.68
C PHE A 76 6.49 13.14 2.34
N GLU A 77 6.95 12.37 3.31
CA GLU A 77 8.05 11.42 3.15
C GLU A 77 7.63 10.06 3.66
N VAL A 78 8.14 8.99 3.03
CA VAL A 78 7.94 7.61 3.46
C VAL A 78 9.30 6.92 3.56
N ARG A 79 9.54 6.25 4.67
CA ARG A 79 10.79 5.58 4.97
C ARG A 79 10.76 4.11 4.60
N ALA A 80 11.92 3.48 4.54
CA ALA A 80 12.03 2.03 4.37
C ALA A 80 11.35 1.33 5.56
N GLY A 81 10.52 0.32 5.27
CA GLY A 81 9.78 -0.42 6.30
C GLY A 81 8.52 0.28 6.80
N GLU A 82 8.13 1.41 6.23
CA GLU A 82 6.94 2.19 6.63
C GLU A 82 5.76 1.92 5.69
N ILE A 83 4.55 1.80 6.27
CA ILE A 83 3.27 1.84 5.57
C ILE A 83 2.68 3.24 5.71
N TYR A 84 2.61 3.97 4.62
CA TYR A 84 2.04 5.32 4.57
C TYR A 84 0.69 5.31 3.85
N GLY A 85 -0.38 5.69 4.56
CA GLY A 85 -1.72 5.79 4.03
C GLY A 85 -2.06 7.17 3.49
N LEU A 86 -2.52 7.28 2.23
CA LEU A 86 -3.21 8.47 1.72
C LEU A 86 -4.72 8.25 1.86
N LEU A 87 -5.31 8.83 2.90
CA LEU A 87 -6.70 8.66 3.26
C LEU A 87 -7.53 9.88 2.83
N GLY A 88 -8.76 9.64 2.39
CA GLY A 88 -9.70 10.70 2.03
C GLY A 88 -10.79 10.20 1.09
N PRO A 89 -11.85 11.00 0.84
CA PRO A 89 -12.97 10.59 0.01
C PRO A 89 -12.60 10.47 -1.47
N ASN A 90 -13.52 9.90 -2.25
CA ASN A 90 -13.36 9.87 -3.69
C ASN A 90 -13.32 11.28 -4.28
N GLY A 91 -12.40 11.51 -5.24
CA GLY A 91 -12.18 12.83 -5.81
C GLY A 91 -11.30 13.79 -4.98
N ALA A 92 -10.84 13.40 -3.79
CA ALA A 92 -9.99 14.24 -2.94
C ALA A 92 -8.59 14.52 -3.51
N GLY A 93 -8.16 13.84 -4.58
CA GLY A 93 -6.83 14.02 -5.18
C GLY A 93 -5.82 12.90 -4.87
N LYS A 94 -6.22 11.85 -4.11
CA LYS A 94 -5.36 10.71 -3.75
C LYS A 94 -4.71 10.06 -4.97
N SER A 95 -5.52 9.53 -5.91
CA SER A 95 -5.00 8.84 -7.10
C SER A 95 -4.21 9.76 -8.03
N THR A 96 -4.49 11.07 -8.03
CA THR A 96 -3.68 12.05 -8.78
C THR A 96 -2.29 12.17 -8.17
N THR A 97 -2.20 12.36 -6.85
CA THR A 97 -0.93 12.39 -6.12
C THR A 97 -0.15 11.09 -6.29
N PHE A 98 -0.83 9.97 -6.15
CA PHE A 98 -0.28 8.64 -6.31
C PHE A 98 0.33 8.41 -7.71
N ARG A 99 -0.40 8.78 -8.78
CA ARG A 99 0.10 8.66 -10.16
C ARG A 99 1.32 9.56 -10.43
N MET A 100 1.39 10.73 -9.77
CA MET A 100 2.60 11.57 -9.85
C MET A 100 3.80 10.87 -9.21
N LEU A 101 3.62 10.21 -8.06
CA LEU A 101 4.68 9.45 -7.36
C LEU A 101 5.10 8.19 -8.11
N CYS A 102 4.21 7.57 -8.86
CA CYS A 102 4.55 6.44 -9.74
C CYS A 102 5.24 6.89 -11.06
N GLY A 103 5.39 8.18 -11.29
CA GLY A 103 5.90 8.71 -12.57
C GLY A 103 4.99 8.45 -13.76
N LEU A 104 3.69 8.20 -13.51
CA LEU A 104 2.65 8.02 -14.52
C LEU A 104 1.99 9.34 -14.91
N LEU A 105 2.13 10.37 -14.08
CA LEU A 105 1.58 11.71 -14.29
C LEU A 105 2.65 12.75 -13.94
N LYS A 106 2.98 13.61 -14.87
CA LYS A 106 3.93 14.70 -14.60
C LYS A 106 3.28 15.77 -13.70
N PRO A 107 3.90 16.17 -12.58
CA PRO A 107 3.39 17.28 -11.78
C PRO A 107 3.44 18.59 -12.57
N SER A 108 2.51 19.52 -12.28
CA SER A 108 2.54 20.88 -12.79
C SER A 108 3.55 21.76 -12.03
N ALA A 109 3.77 21.44 -10.73
CA ALA A 109 4.80 22.06 -9.88
C ALA A 109 5.20 21.09 -8.76
N GLY A 110 6.31 21.39 -8.09
CA GLY A 110 6.87 20.53 -7.05
C GLY A 110 7.77 19.44 -7.60
N THR A 111 8.31 18.63 -6.70
CA THR A 111 9.24 17.53 -7.05
C THR A 111 8.88 16.26 -6.30
N ALA A 112 9.20 15.12 -6.90
CA ALA A 112 9.11 13.83 -6.23
C ALA A 112 10.35 12.99 -6.51
N SER A 113 10.76 12.20 -5.50
CA SER A 113 11.77 11.18 -5.67
C SER A 113 11.27 9.85 -5.09
N VAL A 114 11.64 8.73 -5.75
CA VAL A 114 11.29 7.38 -5.35
C VAL A 114 12.53 6.50 -5.47
N ALA A 115 12.83 5.74 -4.43
CA ALA A 115 14.02 4.90 -4.31
C ALA A 115 15.31 5.66 -4.69
N GLY A 116 15.43 6.92 -4.20
CA GLY A 116 16.57 7.80 -4.48
C GLY A 116 16.60 8.39 -5.90
N VAL A 117 15.57 8.18 -6.72
CA VAL A 117 15.50 8.66 -8.11
C VAL A 117 14.51 9.80 -8.25
N ASN A 118 14.96 10.96 -8.74
CA ASN A 118 14.08 12.08 -9.05
C ASN A 118 13.20 11.77 -10.28
N LEU A 119 11.89 11.84 -10.11
CA LEU A 119 10.91 11.49 -11.14
C LEU A 119 10.86 12.47 -12.31
N LEU A 120 11.28 13.72 -12.13
CA LEU A 120 11.30 14.70 -13.22
C LEU A 120 12.32 14.31 -14.31
N ASN A 121 13.45 13.72 -13.90
CA ASN A 121 14.59 13.47 -14.80
C ASN A 121 14.75 12.00 -15.19
N ALA A 122 14.21 11.06 -14.41
CA ALA A 122 14.49 9.63 -14.58
C ALA A 122 13.30 8.73 -14.17
N ALA A 123 12.08 9.10 -14.57
CA ALA A 123 10.87 8.36 -14.21
C ALA A 123 10.94 6.86 -14.59
N SER A 124 11.56 6.50 -15.72
CA SER A 124 11.71 5.09 -16.13
C SER A 124 12.62 4.30 -15.18
N ARG A 125 13.69 4.91 -14.68
CA ARG A 125 14.59 4.29 -13.69
C ARG A 125 13.91 4.10 -12.34
N ALA A 126 13.08 5.06 -11.95
CA ALA A 126 12.27 4.95 -10.73
C ALA A 126 11.27 3.80 -10.88
N ARG A 127 10.54 3.71 -12.01
CA ARG A 127 9.57 2.64 -12.27
C ARG A 127 10.17 1.23 -12.21
N ALA A 128 11.43 1.07 -12.56
CA ALA A 128 12.14 -0.21 -12.44
C ALA A 128 12.41 -0.63 -10.97
N ARG A 129 12.27 0.29 -10.01
CA ARG A 129 12.52 0.06 -8.59
C ARG A 129 11.26 0.07 -7.73
N LEU A 130 10.10 0.29 -8.33
CA LEU A 130 8.82 0.32 -7.64
C LEU A 130 7.89 -0.78 -8.16
N GLY A 131 7.08 -1.33 -7.27
CA GLY A 131 5.92 -2.12 -7.61
C GLY A 131 4.68 -1.23 -7.63
N TYR A 132 3.75 -1.50 -8.54
CA TYR A 132 2.51 -0.73 -8.67
C TYR A 132 1.32 -1.66 -8.84
N MET A 133 0.30 -1.46 -8.01
CA MET A 133 -0.97 -2.13 -8.09
C MET A 133 -2.07 -1.09 -8.26
N ALA A 134 -2.73 -1.11 -9.42
CA ALA A 134 -3.81 -0.18 -9.74
C ALA A 134 -5.13 -0.60 -9.09
N GLN A 135 -6.00 0.37 -8.80
CA GLN A 135 -7.34 0.16 -8.27
C GLN A 135 -8.18 -0.80 -9.14
N LYS A 136 -8.16 -0.60 -10.46
CA LYS A 136 -8.81 -1.51 -11.40
C LYS A 136 -7.85 -2.62 -11.78
N PHE A 137 -8.36 -3.85 -11.92
CA PHE A 137 -7.59 -4.96 -12.43
C PHE A 137 -6.93 -4.59 -13.76
N SER A 138 -5.61 -4.45 -13.75
CA SER A 138 -4.81 -3.91 -14.85
C SER A 138 -3.88 -4.94 -15.50
N LEU A 139 -4.01 -6.20 -15.10
CA LEU A 139 -3.27 -7.30 -15.69
C LEU A 139 -3.94 -7.79 -16.99
N TYR A 140 -3.24 -8.60 -17.75
CA TYR A 140 -3.74 -9.14 -19.01
C TYR A 140 -4.79 -10.22 -18.75
N GLY A 141 -6.07 -9.86 -18.91
CA GLY A 141 -7.21 -10.72 -18.59
C GLY A 141 -7.26 -12.00 -19.45
N ASP A 142 -6.85 -11.91 -20.71
CA ASP A 142 -6.81 -13.03 -21.65
C ASP A 142 -5.63 -13.99 -21.43
N LEU A 143 -4.62 -13.54 -20.70
CA LEU A 143 -3.51 -14.40 -20.29
C LEU A 143 -3.89 -15.19 -19.05
N SER A 144 -3.34 -16.40 -18.95
CA SER A 144 -3.44 -17.20 -17.73
C SER A 144 -2.65 -16.56 -16.58
N VAL A 145 -2.91 -17.02 -15.34
CA VAL A 145 -2.13 -16.63 -14.16
C VAL A 145 -0.62 -16.83 -14.38
N ALA A 146 -0.23 -18.03 -14.86
CA ALA A 146 1.16 -18.33 -15.13
C ALA A 146 1.76 -17.39 -16.18
N GLN A 147 1.05 -17.14 -17.28
CA GLN A 147 1.49 -16.24 -18.33
C GLN A 147 1.62 -14.78 -17.87
N ASN A 148 0.72 -14.29 -17.00
CA ASN A 148 0.88 -12.97 -16.40
C ASN A 148 2.16 -12.88 -15.58
N LEU A 149 2.42 -13.84 -14.68
CA LEU A 149 3.64 -13.87 -13.86
C LEU A 149 4.90 -13.90 -14.73
N GLU A 150 4.93 -14.76 -15.75
CA GLU A 150 6.06 -14.85 -16.68
C GLU A 150 6.28 -13.56 -17.45
N TYR A 151 5.22 -12.96 -17.95
CA TYR A 151 5.26 -11.72 -18.72
C TYR A 151 5.80 -10.55 -17.88
N PHE A 152 5.32 -10.39 -16.64
CA PHE A 152 5.82 -9.33 -15.77
C PHE A 152 7.26 -9.59 -15.33
N ALA A 153 7.66 -10.84 -15.12
CA ALA A 153 9.05 -11.18 -14.84
C ALA A 153 9.99 -10.78 -16.00
N ASP A 154 9.54 -10.95 -17.25
CA ASP A 154 10.30 -10.52 -18.44
C ASP A 154 10.36 -8.99 -18.56
N ILE A 155 9.24 -8.27 -18.32
CA ILE A 155 9.21 -6.80 -18.32
C ILE A 155 10.18 -6.22 -17.28
N TYR A 156 10.27 -6.84 -16.10
CA TYR A 156 11.21 -6.42 -15.06
C TYR A 156 12.65 -6.87 -15.32
N GLY A 157 12.91 -7.56 -16.44
CA GLY A 157 14.24 -7.94 -16.85
C GLY A 157 14.88 -9.03 -15.98
N LEU A 158 14.08 -9.90 -15.36
CA LEU A 158 14.61 -11.00 -14.55
C LEU A 158 15.36 -12.00 -15.44
N THR A 159 16.55 -12.42 -15.01
CA THR A 159 17.28 -13.48 -15.69
C THR A 159 16.48 -14.79 -15.64
N ARG A 160 16.75 -15.72 -16.58
CA ARG A 160 16.02 -16.98 -16.67
C ARG A 160 15.99 -17.78 -15.35
N ALA A 161 17.09 -17.75 -14.61
CA ALA A 161 17.19 -18.45 -13.31
C ALA A 161 16.34 -17.73 -12.25
N ALA A 162 16.52 -16.40 -12.10
CA ALA A 162 15.76 -15.58 -11.16
C ALA A 162 14.25 -15.59 -11.48
N LYS A 163 13.86 -15.53 -12.78
CA LYS A 163 12.48 -15.63 -13.23
C LYS A 163 11.83 -16.89 -12.71
N ARG A 164 12.49 -18.06 -12.91
CA ARG A 164 11.95 -19.36 -12.51
C ARG A 164 11.77 -19.46 -11.00
N GLU A 165 12.79 -19.01 -10.24
CA GLU A 165 12.75 -18.99 -8.77
C GLU A 165 11.66 -18.05 -8.25
N ARG A 166 11.63 -16.80 -8.73
CA ARG A 166 10.69 -15.79 -8.26
C ARG A 166 9.23 -16.12 -8.62
N VAL A 167 8.99 -16.59 -9.85
CA VAL A 167 7.64 -17.00 -10.25
C VAL A 167 7.16 -18.17 -9.39
N ALA A 168 7.99 -19.18 -9.12
CA ALA A 168 7.64 -20.30 -8.26
C ALA A 168 7.32 -19.81 -6.83
N ALA A 169 8.15 -18.94 -6.26
CA ALA A 169 7.92 -18.35 -4.96
C ALA A 169 6.60 -17.55 -4.90
N MET A 170 6.27 -16.77 -5.93
CA MET A 170 5.00 -16.00 -5.98
C MET A 170 3.78 -16.92 -6.09
N ILE A 171 3.89 -18.02 -6.84
CA ILE A 171 2.82 -19.02 -6.95
C ILE A 171 2.51 -19.65 -5.59
N GLU A 172 3.53 -20.06 -4.88
CA GLU A 172 3.40 -20.67 -3.55
C GLU A 172 2.83 -19.67 -2.54
N LEU A 173 3.44 -18.50 -2.47
CA LEU A 173 3.16 -17.46 -1.52
C LEU A 173 1.73 -16.93 -1.58
N PHE A 174 1.26 -16.64 -2.80
CA PHE A 174 -0.08 -16.12 -3.05
C PHE A 174 -1.10 -17.21 -3.34
N GLU A 175 -0.73 -18.50 -3.13
CA GLU A 175 -1.59 -19.68 -3.33
C GLU A 175 -2.25 -19.71 -4.71
N LEU A 176 -1.52 -19.31 -5.74
CA LEU A 176 -2.01 -19.23 -7.11
C LEU A 176 -2.04 -20.59 -7.83
N GLY A 177 -1.48 -21.63 -7.22
CA GLY A 177 -1.34 -22.97 -7.80
C GLY A 177 -2.61 -23.52 -8.47
N PRO A 178 -3.78 -23.54 -7.79
CA PRO A 178 -5.03 -24.06 -8.35
C PRO A 178 -5.52 -23.32 -9.60
N HIS A 179 -5.09 -22.07 -9.81
CA HIS A 179 -5.58 -21.18 -10.88
C HIS A 179 -4.55 -20.91 -11.98
N LEU A 180 -3.40 -21.57 -11.98
CA LEU A 180 -2.29 -21.28 -12.91
C LEU A 180 -2.68 -21.25 -14.38
N ARG A 181 -3.61 -22.12 -14.80
CA ARG A 181 -4.10 -22.23 -16.18
C ARG A 181 -5.34 -21.40 -16.46
N SER A 182 -5.95 -20.81 -15.44
CA SER A 182 -7.17 -20.00 -15.60
C SER A 182 -6.81 -18.62 -16.18
N ASN A 183 -7.64 -18.10 -17.07
CA ASN A 183 -7.53 -16.73 -17.53
C ASN A 183 -7.72 -15.77 -16.36
N ALA A 184 -6.88 -14.75 -16.28
CA ALA A 184 -6.87 -13.81 -15.17
C ALA A 184 -8.20 -13.03 -15.05
N ALA A 185 -8.91 -12.75 -16.18
CA ALA A 185 -10.21 -12.12 -16.16
C ALA A 185 -11.30 -12.94 -15.45
N LEU A 186 -11.17 -14.27 -15.42
CA LEU A 186 -12.16 -15.18 -14.85
C LEU A 186 -11.92 -15.50 -13.37
N LEU A 187 -10.83 -15.02 -12.79
CA LEU A 187 -10.53 -15.23 -11.37
C LEU A 187 -11.55 -14.51 -10.47
N PRO A 188 -11.89 -15.10 -9.31
CA PRO A 188 -12.54 -14.37 -8.23
C PRO A 188 -11.72 -13.14 -7.83
N LEU A 189 -12.37 -12.10 -7.31
CA LEU A 189 -11.73 -10.81 -7.03
C LEU A 189 -10.51 -10.95 -6.10
N GLY A 190 -10.60 -11.72 -5.02
CA GLY A 190 -9.48 -11.95 -4.11
C GLY A 190 -8.25 -12.56 -4.80
N PHE A 191 -8.45 -13.52 -5.72
CA PHE A 191 -7.35 -14.07 -6.51
C PHE A 191 -6.80 -13.08 -7.56
N LYS A 192 -7.63 -12.19 -8.10
CA LYS A 192 -7.16 -11.09 -8.94
C LYS A 192 -6.23 -10.16 -8.17
N GLN A 193 -6.58 -9.84 -6.93
CA GLN A 193 -5.75 -8.99 -6.07
C GLN A 193 -4.44 -9.69 -5.67
N ARG A 194 -4.49 -10.97 -5.32
CA ARG A 194 -3.28 -11.78 -5.05
C ARG A 194 -2.35 -11.83 -6.27
N LEU A 195 -2.89 -12.06 -7.47
CA LEU A 195 -2.11 -12.06 -8.71
C LEU A 195 -1.50 -10.69 -8.99
N ALA A 196 -2.28 -9.61 -8.80
CA ALA A 196 -1.79 -8.24 -9.01
C ALA A 196 -0.63 -7.91 -8.06
N LEU A 197 -0.75 -8.26 -6.76
CA LEU A 197 0.31 -8.07 -5.79
C LEU A 197 1.54 -8.94 -6.10
N ALA A 198 1.33 -10.21 -6.51
CA ALA A 198 2.41 -11.09 -6.94
C ALA A 198 3.20 -10.49 -8.11
N CYS A 199 2.51 -10.00 -9.15
CA CYS A 199 3.15 -9.34 -10.29
C CYS A 199 3.88 -8.06 -9.88
N ALA A 200 3.29 -7.23 -9.00
CA ALA A 200 3.91 -5.99 -8.52
C ALA A 200 5.17 -6.22 -7.67
N THR A 201 5.32 -7.41 -7.08
CA THR A 201 6.42 -7.76 -6.17
C THR A 201 7.46 -8.71 -6.76
N LEU A 202 7.27 -9.21 -7.97
CA LEU A 202 8.17 -10.16 -8.64
C LEU A 202 9.65 -9.74 -8.64
N HIS A 203 9.92 -8.46 -8.88
CA HIS A 203 11.27 -7.91 -9.01
C HIS A 203 11.85 -7.38 -7.69
N ALA A 204 11.21 -7.71 -6.54
CA ALA A 204 11.63 -7.26 -5.21
C ALA A 204 11.82 -5.74 -5.12
N PRO A 205 10.77 -4.93 -5.36
CA PRO A 205 10.88 -3.48 -5.36
C PRO A 205 11.23 -2.93 -3.96
N ALA A 206 11.94 -1.79 -3.93
CA ALA A 206 12.20 -1.06 -2.69
C ALA A 206 10.96 -0.29 -2.20
N VAL A 207 10.05 0.05 -3.12
CA VAL A 207 8.81 0.79 -2.84
C VAL A 207 7.64 0.10 -3.52
N LEU A 208 6.54 -0.05 -2.80
CA LEU A 208 5.30 -0.62 -3.31
C LEU A 208 4.18 0.41 -3.23
N PHE A 209 3.55 0.66 -4.36
CA PHE A 209 2.41 1.56 -4.48
C PHE A 209 1.12 0.75 -4.70
N LEU A 210 0.11 0.95 -3.83
CA LEU A 210 -1.15 0.21 -3.81
C LEU A 210 -2.33 1.19 -3.89
N ASP A 211 -3.05 1.21 -5.00
CA ASP A 211 -4.19 2.11 -5.21
C ASP A 211 -5.51 1.37 -4.87
N GLU A 212 -6.07 1.64 -3.69
CA GLU A 212 -7.28 1.01 -3.14
C GLU A 212 -7.27 -0.54 -3.27
N PRO A 213 -6.24 -1.21 -2.74
CA PRO A 213 -5.91 -2.59 -3.11
C PRO A 213 -6.96 -3.62 -2.68
N THR A 214 -7.76 -3.33 -1.66
CA THR A 214 -8.73 -4.27 -1.08
C THR A 214 -10.18 -3.84 -1.29
N SER A 215 -10.41 -2.87 -2.20
CA SER A 215 -11.75 -2.42 -2.54
C SER A 215 -12.61 -3.57 -3.11
N GLY A 216 -13.76 -3.84 -2.46
CA GLY A 216 -14.68 -4.92 -2.83
C GLY A 216 -14.22 -6.33 -2.45
N VAL A 217 -13.12 -6.47 -1.72
CA VAL A 217 -12.62 -7.76 -1.20
C VAL A 217 -13.29 -8.08 0.14
N ASP A 218 -13.61 -9.35 0.36
CA ASP A 218 -14.18 -9.79 1.63
C ASP A 218 -13.20 -9.60 2.82
N PRO A 219 -13.72 -9.53 4.08
CA PRO A 219 -12.91 -9.22 5.25
C PRO A 219 -11.74 -10.18 5.50
N LEU A 220 -11.93 -11.48 5.24
CA LEU A 220 -10.88 -12.47 5.45
C LEU A 220 -9.71 -12.27 4.51
N MET A 221 -10.01 -12.11 3.21
CA MET A 221 -9.01 -11.84 2.18
C MET A 221 -8.33 -10.48 2.35
N ARG A 222 -9.07 -9.47 2.85
CA ARG A 222 -8.51 -8.16 3.21
C ARG A 222 -7.48 -8.31 4.32
N ARG A 223 -7.79 -9.03 5.40
CA ARG A 223 -6.87 -9.28 6.51
C ARG A 223 -5.60 -10.03 6.07
N GLU A 224 -5.74 -11.05 5.21
CA GLU A 224 -4.60 -11.75 4.61
C GLU A 224 -3.74 -10.80 3.75
N PHE A 225 -4.37 -9.93 2.97
CA PHE A 225 -3.66 -8.95 2.14
C PHE A 225 -2.80 -8.02 3.01
N TRP A 226 -3.37 -7.45 4.08
CA TRP A 226 -2.63 -6.61 5.01
C TRP A 226 -1.52 -7.36 5.76
N HIS A 227 -1.73 -8.63 6.06
CA HIS A 227 -0.67 -9.48 6.61
C HIS A 227 0.53 -9.63 5.63
N HIS A 228 0.26 -9.77 4.34
CA HIS A 228 1.32 -9.77 3.32
C HIS A 228 2.05 -8.43 3.26
N ILE A 229 1.34 -7.30 3.34
CA ILE A 229 1.96 -5.97 3.35
C ILE A 229 2.87 -5.81 4.57
N GLY A 230 2.43 -6.16 5.77
CA GLY A 230 3.25 -6.13 6.98
C GLY A 230 4.52 -6.99 6.87
N ALA A 231 4.44 -8.15 6.22
CA ALA A 231 5.62 -8.98 5.98
C ALA A 231 6.62 -8.35 5.00
N LEU A 232 6.16 -7.57 4.03
CA LEU A 232 7.02 -6.82 3.10
C LEU A 232 7.71 -5.64 3.80
N THR A 233 6.98 -4.89 4.64
CA THR A 233 7.56 -3.76 5.39
C THR A 233 8.58 -4.23 6.42
N ALA A 234 8.33 -5.34 7.10
CA ALA A 234 9.33 -5.97 7.98
C ALA A 234 10.64 -6.34 7.25
N ARG A 235 10.65 -6.37 5.92
CA ARG A 235 11.83 -6.58 5.06
C ARG A 235 12.39 -5.27 4.47
N GLY A 236 11.93 -4.12 4.97
CA GLY A 236 12.40 -2.81 4.55
C GLY A 236 11.73 -2.25 3.30
N VAL A 237 10.67 -2.88 2.77
CA VAL A 237 9.91 -2.31 1.66
C VAL A 237 9.08 -1.12 2.18
N ALA A 238 9.22 0.05 1.55
CA ALA A 238 8.33 1.16 1.82
C ALA A 238 7.00 0.97 1.08
N VAL A 239 5.87 1.16 1.74
CA VAL A 239 4.56 0.98 1.13
C VAL A 239 3.77 2.29 1.18
N VAL A 240 3.24 2.71 0.03
CA VAL A 240 2.28 3.81 -0.06
C VAL A 240 0.95 3.22 -0.51
N VAL A 241 -0.08 3.40 0.29
CA VAL A 241 -1.42 2.90 -0.02
C VAL A 241 -2.42 4.05 -0.09
N THR A 242 -3.32 4.02 -1.08
CA THR A 242 -4.50 4.88 -1.07
C THR A 242 -5.70 4.08 -0.56
N THR A 243 -6.50 4.67 0.28
CA THR A 243 -7.77 4.11 0.71
C THR A 243 -8.79 5.19 1.04
N HIS A 244 -10.05 4.83 0.99
CA HIS A 244 -11.15 5.61 1.53
C HIS A 244 -11.81 4.91 2.73
N PHE A 245 -11.32 3.72 3.09
CA PHE A 245 -11.77 2.97 4.25
C PHE A 245 -10.95 3.34 5.49
N MET A 246 -11.61 3.89 6.51
CA MET A 246 -10.97 4.28 7.77
C MET A 246 -10.35 3.07 8.49
N GLU A 247 -10.99 1.91 8.40
CA GLU A 247 -10.50 0.66 8.99
C GLU A 247 -9.16 0.20 8.39
N GLU A 248 -8.95 0.43 7.09
CA GLU A 248 -7.68 0.10 6.44
C GLU A 248 -6.55 1.04 6.87
N ALA A 249 -6.89 2.28 7.18
CA ALA A 249 -5.93 3.26 7.64
C ALA A 249 -5.33 2.90 9.02
N GLU A 250 -6.05 2.11 9.84
CA GLU A 250 -5.52 1.60 11.11
C GLU A 250 -4.34 0.62 10.94
N TYR A 251 -4.13 0.06 9.74
CA TYR A 251 -2.95 -0.76 9.43
C TYR A 251 -1.73 0.05 9.00
N CYS A 252 -1.87 1.37 8.83
CA CYS A 252 -0.79 2.25 8.40
C CYS A 252 0.00 2.77 9.61
N ASP A 253 1.33 2.86 9.47
CA ASP A 253 2.19 3.48 10.48
C ASP A 253 1.94 4.98 10.57
N ARG A 254 1.74 5.63 9.41
CA ARG A 254 1.36 7.04 9.31
C ARG A 254 0.34 7.27 8.20
N ILE A 255 -0.48 8.30 8.38
CA ILE A 255 -1.56 8.65 7.48
C ILE A 255 -1.45 10.12 7.08
N GLY A 256 -1.57 10.40 5.79
CA GLY A 256 -1.84 11.74 5.27
C GLY A 256 -3.30 11.87 4.87
N LEU A 257 -4.05 12.73 5.53
CA LEU A 257 -5.44 13.02 5.21
C LEU A 257 -5.52 13.99 4.04
N ILE A 258 -6.17 13.59 2.95
CA ILE A 258 -6.31 14.40 1.74
C ILE A 258 -7.76 14.88 1.59
N TRP A 259 -7.92 16.20 1.48
CA TRP A 259 -9.19 16.86 1.25
C TRP A 259 -9.04 17.96 0.20
N ARG A 260 -9.92 17.98 -0.81
CA ARG A 260 -9.92 18.99 -1.90
C ARG A 260 -8.54 19.26 -2.51
N GLY A 261 -7.78 18.20 -2.75
CA GLY A 261 -6.44 18.27 -3.33
C GLY A 261 -5.32 18.64 -2.36
N ARG A 262 -5.60 18.88 -1.09
CA ARG A 262 -4.63 19.27 -0.07
C ARG A 262 -4.43 18.19 0.98
N LYS A 263 -3.24 18.08 1.54
CA LYS A 263 -3.00 17.33 2.76
C LYS A 263 -3.38 18.24 3.95
N ILE A 264 -4.46 17.87 4.67
CA ILE A 264 -5.00 18.65 5.79
C ILE A 264 -4.43 18.23 7.14
N ALA A 265 -4.00 16.97 7.26
CA ALA A 265 -3.34 16.48 8.47
C ALA A 265 -2.41 15.33 8.13
N GLU A 266 -1.47 15.03 9.03
CA GLU A 266 -0.54 13.91 8.96
C GLU A 266 -0.17 13.45 10.38
N GLY A 267 -0.12 12.14 10.62
CA GLY A 267 0.25 11.55 11.89
C GLY A 267 -0.01 10.05 11.90
N THR A 268 0.29 9.40 13.01
CA THR A 268 -0.15 8.03 13.26
C THR A 268 -1.67 8.00 13.45
N PRO A 269 -2.34 6.85 13.25
CA PRO A 269 -3.76 6.72 13.55
C PRO A 269 -4.13 7.24 14.94
N ASP A 270 -3.33 6.92 15.95
CA ASP A 270 -3.57 7.30 17.34
C ASP A 270 -3.36 8.79 17.60
N GLU A 271 -2.34 9.40 17.00
CA GLU A 271 -2.13 10.85 17.07
C GLU A 271 -3.30 11.62 16.47
N LEU A 272 -3.81 11.20 15.32
CA LEU A 272 -4.95 11.83 14.65
C LEU A 272 -6.22 11.71 15.49
N LYS A 273 -6.49 10.53 16.07
CA LYS A 273 -7.60 10.31 16.99
C LYS A 273 -7.45 11.15 18.26
N ALA A 274 -6.27 11.18 18.87
CA ALA A 274 -6.00 11.95 20.08
C ALA A 274 -6.20 13.46 19.86
N GLY A 275 -5.89 13.97 18.69
CA GLY A 275 -6.04 15.40 18.31
C GLY A 275 -7.48 15.92 18.35
N VAL A 276 -8.49 15.03 18.32
CA VAL A 276 -9.92 15.40 18.33
C VAL A 276 -10.66 14.88 19.55
N ARG A 277 -9.94 14.35 20.53
CA ARG A 277 -10.50 13.83 21.77
C ARG A 277 -11.11 14.98 22.60
N THR A 278 -12.33 14.77 23.07
CA THR A 278 -13.06 15.72 23.93
C THR A 278 -13.72 14.96 25.09
N ALA A 279 -14.20 15.71 26.10
CA ALA A 279 -14.97 15.10 27.20
C ALA A 279 -16.26 14.41 26.72
N ALA A 280 -16.88 14.92 25.65
CA ALA A 280 -18.06 14.32 25.01
C ALA A 280 -17.72 13.13 24.09
N ARG A 281 -16.45 13.01 23.65
CA ARG A 281 -15.95 11.95 22.78
C ARG A 281 -14.60 11.49 23.30
N PRO A 282 -14.55 10.65 24.32
CA PRO A 282 -13.30 10.21 24.96
C PRO A 282 -12.49 9.22 24.09
N GLU A 283 -13.15 8.49 23.20
CA GLU A 283 -12.56 7.51 22.31
C GLU A 283 -12.99 7.79 20.86
N PRO A 284 -12.42 8.81 20.20
CA PRO A 284 -12.77 9.12 18.82
C PRO A 284 -12.21 8.09 17.86
N THR A 285 -12.96 7.84 16.77
CA THR A 285 -12.51 7.03 15.62
C THR A 285 -11.70 7.89 14.64
N LEU A 286 -11.03 7.26 13.66
CA LEU A 286 -10.42 7.99 12.54
C LEU A 286 -11.45 8.75 11.70
N GLU A 287 -12.68 8.24 11.59
CA GLU A 287 -13.79 8.95 10.93
C GLU A 287 -14.15 10.23 11.67
N ASP A 288 -14.23 10.17 13.01
CA ASP A 288 -14.45 11.36 13.84
C ASP A 288 -13.33 12.39 13.66
N ALA A 289 -12.07 11.93 13.61
CA ALA A 289 -10.92 12.79 13.38
C ALA A 289 -11.01 13.48 12.01
N PHE A 290 -11.36 12.72 10.97
CA PHE A 290 -11.50 13.24 9.62
C PHE A 290 -12.62 14.28 9.51
N ILE A 291 -13.80 14.01 10.09
CA ILE A 291 -14.93 14.93 10.11
C ILE A 291 -14.54 16.25 10.82
N ALA A 292 -13.97 16.15 12.02
CA ALA A 292 -13.56 17.32 12.79
C ALA A 292 -12.54 18.21 12.07
N LEU A 293 -11.57 17.58 11.37
CA LEU A 293 -10.56 18.31 10.58
C LEU A 293 -11.16 19.00 9.36
N ILE A 294 -12.13 18.38 8.70
CA ILE A 294 -12.83 19.04 7.57
C ILE A 294 -13.69 20.22 8.04
N GLU A 295 -14.40 20.07 9.16
CA GLU A 295 -15.21 21.14 9.73
C GLU A 295 -14.34 22.34 10.16
N GLY A 296 -13.14 22.07 10.72
CA GLY A 296 -12.17 23.09 11.07
C GLY A 296 -11.55 23.82 9.85
N GLU A 297 -11.41 23.14 8.70
CA GLU A 297 -10.96 23.78 7.44
C GLU A 297 -12.08 24.57 6.73
N ALA A 298 -13.34 24.32 7.06
CA ALA A 298 -14.49 24.98 6.46
C ALA A 298 -14.93 26.26 7.23
N ALA A 299 -14.43 26.44 8.46
CA ALA A 299 -14.69 27.61 9.31
C ALA A 299 -13.64 28.71 9.10
#